data_f473628db1fd31b5d98f594ab7ed60f5
#
_entry.id   f473628db1fd31b5d98f594ab7ed60f5
#
_cell.length_a   1.000
_cell.length_b   1.000
_cell.length_c   1.000
_cell.angle_alpha   90.00
_cell.angle_beta   90.00
_cell.angle_gamma   90.00
#
_symmetry.space_group_name_H-M   'P 1'
#
loop_
_entity.id
_entity.type
_entity.pdbx_description
1 polymer ?
#
loop_
_entity_poly.entity_id
_entity_poly.type
_entity_poly.pdbx_seq_one_letter_code
_entity_poly.pdbx_strand_id
1 'polypeptide(L)'
;MFYMLIYLRLSLFNKGGLTMAHLSEAAVAQINAICDRYVEENTPLMMILSDIQKEYGYIPLEVQEIVSDRTGISVAEIYGVVTFYSFFSLTPKGKYVIGCCLGTACYVKGAQQVIDKFSEVLGIKPGETTPDGLFTIDALRCIGACGIAPAVSINGQVYPKVAVSAVPGIVAEYRAKEN
;
A
#
# COMPACT_ATOMS: atom_id res chain seq x y z
N MET A 1 -10.12 -8.06 17.85
CA MET A 1 -10.03 -9.50 17.56
C MET A 1 -10.11 -9.82 16.05
N PHE A 2 -10.81 -9.03 15.24
CA PHE A 2 -10.89 -9.21 13.77
C PHE A 2 -9.58 -8.87 13.03
N TYR A 3 -8.84 -7.85 13.46
CA TYR A 3 -7.55 -7.45 12.86
C TYR A 3 -6.42 -8.46 13.03
N MET A 4 -6.43 -9.24 14.13
CA MET A 4 -5.39 -10.23 14.42
C MET A 4 -5.50 -11.49 13.53
N LEU A 5 -6.70 -11.84 13.09
CA LEU A 5 -6.93 -12.95 12.15
C LEU A 5 -6.48 -12.63 10.71
N ILE A 6 -6.58 -11.36 10.30
CA ILE A 6 -6.07 -10.88 9.01
C ILE A 6 -4.54 -10.93 8.99
N TYR A 7 -3.87 -10.55 10.10
CA TYR A 7 -2.41 -10.60 10.21
C TYR A 7 -1.85 -12.03 10.21
N LEU A 8 -2.51 -12.99 10.84
CA LEU A 8 -2.09 -14.39 10.80
C LEU A 8 -2.20 -15.02 9.40
N ARG A 9 -3.15 -14.58 8.58
CA ARG A 9 -3.28 -15.02 7.17
C ARG A 9 -2.21 -14.41 6.27
N LEU A 10 -1.85 -13.12 6.48
CA LEU A 10 -0.78 -12.45 5.75
C LEU A 10 0.62 -12.99 6.09
N SER A 11 0.85 -13.46 7.34
CA SER A 11 2.15 -14.02 7.74
C SER A 11 2.45 -15.39 7.13
N LEU A 12 1.45 -16.13 6.68
CA LEU A 12 1.62 -17.38 5.94
C LEU A 12 1.96 -17.14 4.45
N PHE A 13 1.70 -15.94 3.94
CA PHE A 13 1.97 -15.55 2.54
C PHE A 13 3.39 -15.01 2.32
N ASN A 14 4.14 -14.66 3.38
CA ASN A 14 5.41 -13.93 3.27
C ASN A 14 6.66 -14.74 3.64
N LYS A 15 6.68 -16.05 3.37
CA LYS A 15 7.91 -16.87 3.47
C LYS A 15 8.29 -17.43 2.11
N GLY A 16 9.03 -16.63 1.33
CA GLY A 16 9.71 -17.14 0.13
C GLY A 16 9.66 -16.15 -1.02
N GLY A 17 10.87 -15.73 -1.48
CA GLY A 17 11.02 -14.90 -2.67
C GLY A 17 10.43 -15.56 -3.91
N LEU A 18 10.02 -14.72 -4.83
CA LEU A 18 9.74 -14.94 -6.26
C LEU A 18 9.47 -16.39 -6.70
N THR A 19 8.43 -16.99 -6.17
CA THR A 19 7.80 -18.17 -6.76
C THR A 19 6.31 -17.85 -6.85
N MET A 20 5.71 -18.10 -8.00
CA MET A 20 4.26 -18.03 -8.24
C MET A 20 3.54 -18.78 -7.10
N ALA A 21 3.19 -18.07 -6.06
CA ALA A 21 2.35 -18.61 -5.00
C ALA A 21 0.95 -18.70 -5.58
N HIS A 22 0.52 -19.88 -5.99
CA HIS A 22 -0.87 -20.13 -6.32
C HIS A 22 -1.73 -19.63 -5.17
N LEU A 23 -2.64 -18.69 -5.50
CA LEU A 23 -3.66 -18.26 -4.56
C LEU A 23 -4.40 -19.50 -4.05
N SER A 24 -4.64 -19.57 -2.75
CA SER A 24 -5.40 -20.69 -2.20
C SER A 24 -6.81 -20.72 -2.81
N GLU A 25 -7.40 -21.90 -2.99
CA GLU A 25 -8.77 -22.03 -3.49
C GLU A 25 -9.77 -21.16 -2.71
N ALA A 26 -9.55 -21.01 -1.41
CA ALA A 26 -10.36 -20.13 -0.56
C ALA A 26 -10.22 -18.66 -0.93
N ALA A 27 -9.02 -18.19 -1.32
CA ALA A 27 -8.80 -16.82 -1.76
C ALA A 27 -9.47 -16.56 -3.11
N VAL A 28 -9.34 -17.51 -4.05
CA VAL A 28 -10.03 -17.45 -5.35
C VAL A 28 -11.55 -17.37 -5.16
N ALA A 29 -12.12 -18.22 -4.29
CA ALA A 29 -13.55 -18.20 -3.98
C ALA A 29 -14.00 -16.86 -3.37
N GLN A 30 -13.18 -16.24 -2.49
CA GLN A 30 -13.47 -14.94 -1.91
C GLN A 30 -13.44 -13.81 -2.96
N ILE A 31 -12.44 -13.81 -3.86
CA ILE A 31 -12.34 -12.83 -4.95
C ILE A 31 -13.56 -12.96 -5.87
N ASN A 32 -13.95 -14.17 -6.25
CA ASN A 32 -15.15 -14.42 -7.05
C ASN A 32 -16.41 -13.91 -6.35
N ALA A 33 -16.55 -14.16 -5.03
CA ALA A 33 -17.68 -13.65 -4.26
C ALA A 33 -17.70 -12.11 -4.16
N ILE A 34 -16.53 -11.44 -4.20
CA ILE A 34 -16.44 -9.99 -4.31
C ILE A 34 -16.96 -9.54 -5.69
N CYS A 35 -16.50 -10.17 -6.76
CA CYS A 35 -16.96 -9.86 -8.11
C CYS A 35 -18.49 -10.03 -8.25
N ASP A 36 -19.03 -11.12 -7.72
CA ASP A 36 -20.46 -11.44 -7.83
C ASP A 36 -21.38 -10.42 -7.15
N ARG A 37 -20.89 -9.71 -6.13
CA ARG A 37 -21.66 -8.64 -5.47
C ARG A 37 -21.97 -7.46 -6.39
N TYR A 38 -21.19 -7.28 -7.46
CA TYR A 38 -21.25 -6.11 -8.33
C TYR A 38 -21.60 -6.43 -9.77
N VAL A 39 -22.07 -7.65 -10.07
CA VAL A 39 -22.40 -8.12 -11.43
C VAL A 39 -23.47 -7.24 -12.11
N GLU A 40 -24.41 -6.68 -11.34
CA GLU A 40 -25.50 -5.86 -11.87
C GLU A 40 -25.15 -4.36 -11.99
N GLU A 41 -23.96 -3.94 -11.58
CA GLU A 41 -23.53 -2.54 -11.61
C GLU A 41 -23.01 -2.14 -13.01
N ASN A 42 -23.28 -0.89 -13.41
CA ASN A 42 -22.83 -0.38 -14.71
C ASN A 42 -21.30 -0.19 -14.82
N THR A 43 -20.60 0.00 -13.68
CA THR A 43 -19.15 0.21 -13.62
C THR A 43 -18.57 -0.52 -12.42
N PRO A 44 -18.58 -1.86 -12.41
CA PRO A 44 -18.27 -2.65 -11.23
C PRO A 44 -16.79 -2.63 -10.86
N LEU A 45 -15.87 -2.36 -11.82
CA LEU A 45 -14.43 -2.56 -11.66
C LEU A 45 -13.85 -1.81 -10.46
N MET A 46 -14.14 -0.51 -10.30
CA MET A 46 -13.59 0.28 -9.19
C MET A 46 -14.04 -0.24 -7.82
N MET A 47 -15.29 -0.71 -7.72
CA MET A 47 -15.83 -1.23 -6.47
C MET A 47 -15.22 -2.58 -6.13
N ILE A 48 -15.11 -3.48 -7.11
CA ILE A 48 -14.44 -4.77 -6.99
C ILE A 48 -13.00 -4.60 -6.53
N LEU A 49 -12.21 -3.79 -7.26
CA LEU A 49 -10.81 -3.55 -6.92
C LEU A 49 -10.64 -2.87 -5.56
N SER A 50 -11.55 -1.95 -5.18
CA SER A 50 -11.53 -1.30 -3.86
C SER A 50 -11.76 -2.29 -2.73
N ASP A 51 -12.69 -3.22 -2.88
CA ASP A 51 -12.95 -4.23 -1.86
C ASP A 51 -11.82 -5.26 -1.78
N ILE A 52 -11.25 -5.67 -2.92
CA ILE A 52 -10.05 -6.53 -2.96
C ILE A 52 -8.87 -5.83 -2.28
N GLN A 53 -8.61 -4.55 -2.59
CA GLN A 53 -7.54 -3.77 -1.96
C GLN A 53 -7.71 -3.66 -0.45
N LYS A 54 -8.94 -3.49 0.06
CA LYS A 54 -9.23 -3.44 1.50
C LYS A 54 -9.01 -4.79 2.18
N GLU A 55 -9.37 -5.88 1.52
CA GLU A 55 -9.29 -7.23 2.08
C GLU A 55 -7.86 -7.79 2.04
N TYR A 56 -7.16 -7.60 0.92
CA TYR A 56 -5.84 -8.20 0.68
C TYR A 56 -4.67 -7.21 0.81
N GLY A 57 -4.95 -5.89 0.74
CA GLY A 57 -3.93 -4.84 0.83
C GLY A 57 -3.18 -4.57 -0.48
N TYR A 58 -3.33 -5.42 -1.51
CA TYR A 58 -2.71 -5.26 -2.82
C TYR A 58 -3.42 -6.11 -3.88
N ILE A 59 -3.19 -5.81 -5.16
CA ILE A 59 -3.85 -6.44 -6.31
C ILE A 59 -2.78 -6.90 -7.32
N PRO A 60 -2.14 -8.06 -7.09
CA PRO A 60 -1.14 -8.60 -8.01
C PRO A 60 -1.79 -9.11 -9.30
N LEU A 61 -0.97 -9.47 -10.28
CA LEU A 61 -1.44 -9.88 -11.60
C LEU A 61 -2.39 -11.09 -11.54
N GLU A 62 -2.10 -12.06 -10.69
CA GLU A 62 -2.93 -13.26 -10.52
C GLU A 62 -4.35 -12.92 -10.05
N VAL A 63 -4.49 -11.92 -9.19
CA VAL A 63 -5.80 -11.42 -8.75
C VAL A 63 -6.52 -10.71 -9.90
N GLN A 64 -5.78 -9.94 -10.70
CA GLN A 64 -6.33 -9.26 -11.87
C GLN A 64 -6.83 -10.25 -12.92
N GLU A 65 -6.14 -11.38 -13.11
CA GLU A 65 -6.57 -12.47 -14.02
C GLU A 65 -7.89 -13.09 -13.53
N ILE A 66 -8.04 -13.38 -12.22
CA ILE A 66 -9.29 -13.91 -11.67
C ILE A 66 -10.44 -12.92 -11.86
N VAL A 67 -10.21 -11.63 -11.61
CA VAL A 67 -11.21 -10.58 -11.83
C VAL A 67 -11.58 -10.50 -13.30
N SER A 68 -10.61 -10.60 -14.22
CA SER A 68 -10.85 -10.61 -15.68
C SER A 68 -11.72 -11.79 -16.10
N ASP A 69 -11.38 -12.99 -15.64
CA ASP A 69 -12.12 -14.20 -15.94
C ASP A 69 -13.58 -14.13 -15.45
N ARG A 70 -13.79 -13.52 -14.27
CA ARG A 70 -15.11 -13.42 -13.66
C ARG A 70 -15.98 -12.32 -14.23
N THR A 71 -15.39 -11.19 -14.63
CA THR A 71 -16.11 -9.99 -15.08
C THR A 71 -16.14 -9.82 -16.60
N GLY A 72 -15.26 -10.50 -17.34
CA GLY A 72 -15.04 -10.30 -18.77
C GLY A 72 -14.28 -9.02 -19.12
N ILE A 73 -13.83 -8.23 -18.13
CA ILE A 73 -13.00 -7.02 -18.32
C ILE A 73 -11.57 -7.47 -18.59
N SER A 74 -10.92 -6.90 -19.61
CA SER A 74 -9.56 -7.31 -19.96
C SER A 74 -8.55 -7.01 -18.84
N VAL A 75 -7.55 -7.88 -18.65
CA VAL A 75 -6.45 -7.68 -17.68
C VAL A 75 -5.74 -6.35 -17.95
N ALA A 76 -5.60 -5.95 -19.23
CA ALA A 76 -4.97 -4.67 -19.59
C ALA A 76 -5.74 -3.46 -19.05
N GLU A 77 -7.07 -3.49 -19.09
CA GLU A 77 -7.91 -2.44 -18.53
C GLU A 77 -7.84 -2.42 -17.00
N ILE A 78 -7.92 -3.58 -16.36
CA ILE A 78 -7.77 -3.74 -14.90
C ILE A 78 -6.40 -3.19 -14.45
N TYR A 79 -5.33 -3.58 -15.13
CA TYR A 79 -3.96 -3.11 -14.86
C TYR A 79 -3.84 -1.59 -15.03
N GLY A 80 -4.47 -1.04 -16.08
CA GLY A 80 -4.53 0.40 -16.30
C GLY A 80 -5.17 1.14 -15.14
N VAL A 81 -6.28 0.63 -14.60
CA VAL A 81 -6.95 1.21 -13.42
C VAL A 81 -6.08 1.08 -12.17
N VAL A 82 -5.52 -0.11 -11.90
CA VAL A 82 -4.69 -0.36 -10.71
C VAL A 82 -3.44 0.53 -10.69
N THR A 83 -2.83 0.78 -11.84
CA THR A 83 -1.63 1.61 -11.93
C THR A 83 -1.92 3.11 -11.99
N PHE A 84 -3.09 3.51 -12.44
CA PHE A 84 -3.49 4.90 -12.51
C PHE A 84 -3.87 5.48 -11.15
N TYR A 85 -4.60 4.72 -10.33
CA TYR A 85 -5.07 5.20 -9.03
C TYR A 85 -4.08 4.83 -7.93
N SER A 86 -3.51 5.82 -7.25
CA SER A 86 -2.56 5.65 -6.14
C SER A 86 -3.14 4.94 -4.90
N PHE A 87 -4.44 4.75 -4.86
CA PHE A 87 -5.11 3.96 -3.83
C PHE A 87 -4.77 2.47 -3.92
N PHE A 88 -4.56 1.96 -5.14
CA PHE A 88 -4.24 0.57 -5.37
C PHE A 88 -2.73 0.30 -5.27
N SER A 89 -2.38 -0.93 -4.92
CA SER A 89 -0.99 -1.40 -4.87
C SER A 89 -0.87 -2.73 -5.58
N LEU A 90 0.19 -2.90 -6.38
CA LEU A 90 0.52 -4.17 -7.04
C LEU A 90 1.30 -5.11 -6.12
N THR A 91 1.93 -4.57 -5.09
CA THR A 91 2.78 -5.29 -4.15
C THR A 91 2.29 -5.11 -2.72
N PRO A 92 2.53 -6.10 -1.84
CA PRO A 92 2.15 -5.98 -0.45
C PRO A 92 2.89 -4.82 0.22
N LYS A 93 2.14 -3.99 0.95
CA LYS A 93 2.71 -2.91 1.77
C LYS A 93 3.04 -3.41 3.16
N GLY A 94 4.03 -2.79 3.78
CA GLY A 94 4.39 -3.04 5.17
C GLY A 94 3.30 -2.58 6.14
N LYS A 95 3.43 -3.00 7.38
CA LYS A 95 2.52 -2.64 8.48
C LYS A 95 2.39 -1.13 8.66
N TYR A 96 3.49 -0.40 8.46
CA TYR A 96 3.57 1.06 8.54
C TYR A 96 3.91 1.65 7.18
N VAL A 97 2.95 2.32 6.58
CA VAL A 97 3.13 3.01 5.30
C VAL A 97 3.49 4.47 5.58
N ILE A 98 4.74 4.82 5.28
CA ILE A 98 5.29 6.16 5.45
C ILE A 98 5.06 6.95 4.16
N GLY A 99 4.05 7.79 4.14
CA GLY A 99 3.72 8.65 3.01
C GLY A 99 4.40 10.02 3.11
N CYS A 100 5.43 10.25 2.31
CA CYS A 100 6.12 11.54 2.24
C CYS A 100 5.50 12.43 1.16
N CYS A 101 4.95 13.58 1.56
CA CYS A 101 4.36 14.54 0.62
C CYS A 101 5.45 15.27 -0.17
N LEU A 102 5.47 15.10 -1.50
CA LEU A 102 6.35 15.81 -2.43
C LEU A 102 5.62 16.91 -3.23
N GLY A 103 4.45 17.37 -2.76
CA GLY A 103 3.78 18.53 -3.32
C GLY A 103 4.67 19.79 -3.21
N THR A 104 4.45 20.78 -4.06
CA THR A 104 5.32 21.97 -4.23
C THR A 104 5.74 22.60 -2.90
N ALA A 105 4.79 22.87 -1.98
CA ALA A 105 5.11 23.48 -0.70
C ALA A 105 6.00 22.61 0.20
N CYS A 106 5.81 21.29 0.20
CA CYS A 106 6.64 20.36 0.94
C CYS A 106 8.02 20.23 0.29
N TYR A 107 8.08 20.12 -1.03
CA TYR A 107 9.32 20.02 -1.79
C TYR A 107 10.24 21.22 -1.54
N VAL A 108 9.72 22.46 -1.64
CA VAL A 108 10.48 23.69 -1.38
C VAL A 108 10.98 23.75 0.07
N LYS A 109 10.26 23.16 1.01
CA LYS A 109 10.64 23.10 2.43
C LYS A 109 11.48 21.85 2.81
N GLY A 110 12.03 21.14 1.82
CA GLY A 110 13.00 20.06 2.05
C GLY A 110 12.40 18.67 2.20
N ALA A 111 11.19 18.40 1.69
CA ALA A 111 10.60 17.06 1.75
C ALA A 111 11.45 15.99 1.04
N GLN A 112 12.23 16.37 0.01
CA GLN A 112 13.14 15.44 -0.64
C GLN A 112 14.20 14.92 0.33
N GLN A 113 14.82 15.79 1.13
CA GLN A 113 15.81 15.36 2.12
C GLN A 113 15.18 14.48 3.23
N VAL A 114 13.90 14.71 3.55
CA VAL A 114 13.17 13.89 4.53
C VAL A 114 12.95 12.47 4.00
N ILE A 115 12.49 12.31 2.75
CA ILE A 115 12.28 10.98 2.16
C ILE A 115 13.61 10.24 1.94
N ASP A 116 14.66 10.95 1.53
CA ASP A 116 16.00 10.40 1.37
C ASP A 116 16.54 9.87 2.72
N LYS A 117 16.25 10.59 3.81
CA LYS A 117 16.63 10.15 5.16
C LYS A 117 15.83 8.92 5.62
N PHE A 118 14.54 8.82 5.31
CA PHE A 118 13.79 7.58 5.54
C PHE A 118 14.39 6.42 4.76
N SER A 119 14.76 6.64 3.49
CA SER A 119 15.41 5.63 2.65
C SER A 119 16.74 5.16 3.23
N GLU A 120 17.57 6.09 3.72
CA GLU A 120 18.84 5.79 4.38
C GLU A 120 18.64 4.96 5.66
N VAL A 121 17.72 5.38 6.54
CA VAL A 121 17.50 4.73 7.85
C VAL A 121 16.86 3.34 7.69
N LEU A 122 15.98 3.16 6.70
CA LEU A 122 15.28 1.90 6.47
C LEU A 122 15.98 0.97 5.48
N GLY A 123 16.95 1.48 4.71
CA GLY A 123 17.69 0.72 3.69
C GLY A 123 16.86 0.35 2.47
N ILE A 124 15.77 1.08 2.19
CA ILE A 124 14.84 0.85 1.07
C ILE A 124 14.61 2.12 0.27
N LYS A 125 14.18 1.99 -0.98
CA LYS A 125 13.80 3.12 -1.84
C LYS A 125 12.31 3.45 -1.70
N PRO A 126 11.88 4.66 -2.10
CA PRO A 126 10.47 4.97 -2.26
C PRO A 126 9.77 3.94 -3.18
N GLY A 127 8.63 3.43 -2.74
CA GLY A 127 7.89 2.34 -3.39
C GLY A 127 8.24 0.94 -2.89
N GLU A 128 9.27 0.79 -2.07
CA GLU A 128 9.70 -0.51 -1.54
C GLU A 128 9.25 -0.72 -0.09
N THR A 129 9.19 -2.00 0.31
CA THR A 129 8.88 -2.45 1.67
C THR A 129 10.14 -3.07 2.28
N THR A 130 10.37 -2.82 3.58
CA THR A 130 11.49 -3.45 4.30
C THR A 130 11.34 -4.98 4.32
N PRO A 131 12.47 -5.74 4.33
CA PRO A 131 12.42 -7.21 4.31
C PRO A 131 11.69 -7.84 5.49
N ASP A 132 11.60 -7.12 6.61
CA ASP A 132 10.83 -7.51 7.80
C ASP A 132 9.31 -7.27 7.64
N GLY A 133 8.87 -6.66 6.53
CA GLY A 133 7.47 -6.33 6.28
C GLY A 133 6.92 -5.20 7.14
N LEU A 134 7.75 -4.47 7.88
CA LEU A 134 7.28 -3.44 8.81
C LEU A 134 7.00 -2.11 8.13
N PHE A 135 7.89 -1.63 7.27
CA PHE A 135 7.80 -0.29 6.69
C PHE A 135 7.73 -0.31 5.17
N THR A 136 6.88 0.55 4.63
CA THR A 136 6.89 0.92 3.21
C THR A 136 7.06 2.43 3.09
N ILE A 137 7.88 2.92 2.16
CA ILE A 137 8.02 4.34 1.86
C ILE A 137 7.21 4.66 0.61
N ASP A 138 6.22 5.53 0.72
CA ASP A 138 5.44 6.05 -0.40
C ASP A 138 5.78 7.52 -0.68
N ALA A 139 6.13 7.82 -1.92
CA ALA A 139 6.28 9.19 -2.41
C ALA A 139 4.91 9.73 -2.85
N LEU A 140 4.25 10.49 -1.99
CA LEU A 140 2.92 11.04 -2.27
C LEU A 140 3.00 12.33 -3.07
N ARG A 141 2.02 12.57 -3.95
CA ARG A 141 1.91 13.82 -4.71
C ARG A 141 1.63 15.00 -3.76
N CYS A 142 0.39 15.23 -3.43
CA CYS A 142 0.00 16.31 -2.51
C CYS A 142 -1.16 15.83 -1.64
N ILE A 143 -0.99 15.94 -0.32
CA ILE A 143 -2.01 15.55 0.67
C ILE A 143 -2.85 16.73 1.17
N GLY A 144 -2.66 17.93 0.60
CA GLY A 144 -3.42 19.12 0.99
C GLY A 144 -2.94 19.81 2.28
N ALA A 145 -1.86 19.36 2.92
CA ALA A 145 -1.38 19.84 4.23
C ALA A 145 -0.29 20.93 4.13
N CYS A 146 -0.40 21.87 3.20
CA CYS A 146 0.65 22.84 2.89
C CYS A 146 1.05 23.76 4.06
N GLY A 147 0.12 24.07 4.96
CA GLY A 147 0.40 24.90 6.15
C GLY A 147 1.35 24.26 7.16
N ILE A 148 1.47 22.93 7.13
CA ILE A 148 2.32 22.16 8.04
C ILE A 148 3.48 21.47 7.32
N ALA A 149 3.85 21.94 6.14
CA ALA A 149 4.93 21.39 5.33
C ALA A 149 6.31 21.57 6.00
N PRO A 150 7.26 20.58 5.83
CA PRO A 150 7.11 19.32 5.16
C PRO A 150 6.24 18.36 5.98
N ALA A 151 5.29 17.69 5.33
CA ALA A 151 4.34 16.79 5.99
C ALA A 151 4.62 15.34 5.60
N VAL A 152 4.61 14.46 6.60
CA VAL A 152 4.70 13.01 6.45
C VAL A 152 3.47 12.38 7.09
N SER A 153 2.90 11.36 6.49
CA SER A 153 1.82 10.58 7.09
C SER A 153 2.32 9.16 7.36
N ILE A 154 1.90 8.56 8.48
CA ILE A 154 2.16 7.15 8.76
C ILE A 154 0.82 6.51 9.13
N ASN A 155 0.34 5.61 8.28
CA ASN A 155 -0.99 4.98 8.41
C ASN A 155 -2.12 6.00 8.67
N GLY A 156 -2.07 7.16 7.99
CA GLY A 156 -3.06 8.23 8.13
C GLY A 156 -2.80 9.24 9.27
N GLN A 157 -1.91 8.96 10.21
CA GLN A 157 -1.45 9.94 11.19
C GLN A 157 -0.49 10.92 10.54
N VAL A 158 -0.78 12.22 10.58
CA VAL A 158 0.04 13.26 9.94
C VAL A 158 1.04 13.86 10.91
N TYR A 159 2.30 13.86 10.53
CA TYR A 159 3.41 14.51 11.22
C TYR A 159 3.73 15.85 10.55
N PRO A 160 3.57 16.97 11.28
CA PRO A 160 3.83 18.31 10.74
C PRO A 160 5.32 18.66 10.82
N LYS A 161 5.78 19.48 9.86
CA LYS A 161 7.10 20.12 9.86
C LYS A 161 8.25 19.15 10.17
N VAL A 162 8.22 17.97 9.57
CA VAL A 162 9.20 16.92 9.85
C VAL A 162 10.59 17.36 9.41
N ALA A 163 11.49 17.48 10.39
CA ALA A 163 12.90 17.73 10.14
C ALA A 163 13.64 16.44 9.81
N VAL A 164 14.70 16.51 9.01
CA VAL A 164 15.53 15.35 8.64
C VAL A 164 16.09 14.66 9.90
N SER A 165 16.45 15.43 10.93
CA SER A 165 16.96 14.91 12.21
C SER A 165 15.92 14.15 13.04
N ALA A 166 14.62 14.36 12.80
CA ALA A 166 13.55 13.67 13.52
C ALA A 166 13.27 12.26 12.97
N VAL A 167 13.68 11.98 11.74
CA VAL A 167 13.38 10.72 11.05
C VAL A 167 13.82 9.47 11.82
N PRO A 168 15.07 9.37 12.34
CA PRO A 168 15.48 8.19 13.11
C PRO A 168 14.61 7.95 14.35
N GLY A 169 14.20 9.03 15.04
CA GLY A 169 13.33 8.95 16.20
C GLY A 169 11.93 8.43 15.87
N ILE A 170 11.37 8.91 14.77
CA ILE A 170 10.06 8.43 14.26
C ILE A 170 10.13 6.93 13.95
N VAL A 171 11.15 6.47 13.21
CA VAL A 171 11.33 5.05 12.90
C VAL A 171 11.48 4.21 14.17
N ALA A 172 12.29 4.68 15.13
CA ALA A 172 12.51 3.98 16.40
C ALA A 172 11.21 3.86 17.22
N GLU A 173 10.37 4.91 17.26
CA GLU A 173 9.06 4.87 17.92
C GLU A 173 8.18 3.75 17.38
N TYR A 174 8.09 3.63 16.04
CA TYR A 174 7.26 2.59 15.42
C TYR A 174 7.85 1.19 15.57
N ARG A 175 9.16 1.04 15.56
CA ARG A 175 9.81 -0.25 15.87
C ARG A 175 9.58 -0.67 17.32
N ALA A 176 9.57 0.26 18.26
CA ALA A 176 9.31 -0.04 19.66
C ALA A 176 7.87 -0.51 19.95
N LYS A 177 6.91 -0.18 19.07
CA LYS A 177 5.53 -0.66 19.17
C LYS A 177 5.36 -2.13 18.77
N GLU A 178 6.39 -2.74 18.18
CA GLU A 178 6.41 -4.14 17.74
C GLU A 178 7.08 -5.08 18.75
N ASN A 179 7.81 -4.55 19.70
CA ASN A 179 8.42 -5.30 20.81
C ASN A 179 7.52 -5.31 22.04
#